data_bd96f116c3eff7221c2d26f3788433f4
#
_entry.id   bd96f116c3eff7221c2d26f3788433f4
#
_cell.length_a   1.000
_cell.length_b   1.000
_cell.length_c   1.000
_cell.angle_alpha   90.00
_cell.angle_beta   90.00
_cell.angle_gamma   90.00
#
_symmetry.space_group_name_H-M   'P 1'
#
loop_
_entity.id
_entity.type
_entity.pdbx_description
1 polymer ?
#
loop_
_entity_poly.entity_id
_entity_poly.type
_entity_poly.pdbx_seq_one_letter_code
_entity_poly.pdbx_strand_id
1 'polypeptide(L)'
;MKDIIICILPKIQPDAPTVGPAVLKSHCEANGFSASVVDLNIDIFHHLGKDYEHHWFAADQVWYKLDKWLEFYPTIESRVEYWAKELISKNAKYIGLSIFSNYSALFAKFLGRKIKELCPEQKIIIGGAGTFNMQIGSDSSIKRQIADYADHIVKGDGEDSLISLLKNNLDHPGIDSGSHQVLDLDTILYPNYSDINWNDYSIEQSPERIAYITGSRGCVRNCTFCDVAAMWPKYRFRSGKHIAGEIIEVRKNNNIEAFEFTDSLVNGSMKAFRDMCKTLADYRKETGDKDWSWQSQFIARSKTQMTPEDFTLMKRGGANMVSIGI
;
A
#
# COMPACT_ATOMS: atom_id res chain seq x y z
N MET A 1 16.72 -15.81 -12.44
CA MET A 1 16.93 -14.54 -11.72
C MET A 1 15.66 -13.71 -11.86
N LYS A 2 15.08 -13.22 -10.76
CA LYS A 2 13.92 -12.33 -10.82
C LYS A 2 14.38 -10.89 -11.08
N ASP A 3 13.52 -10.07 -11.71
CA ASP A 3 13.85 -8.66 -11.92
C ASP A 3 13.69 -7.87 -10.61
N ILE A 4 12.63 -8.16 -9.83
CA ILE A 4 12.40 -7.48 -8.56
C ILE A 4 11.67 -8.35 -7.54
N ILE A 5 12.04 -8.20 -6.25
CA ILE A 5 11.27 -8.63 -5.08
C ILE A 5 10.79 -7.39 -4.36
N ILE A 6 9.49 -7.24 -4.13
CA ILE A 6 8.90 -6.10 -3.44
C ILE A 6 8.51 -6.52 -2.03
N CYS A 7 9.11 -5.88 -1.02
CA CYS A 7 8.91 -6.21 0.37
C CYS A 7 7.89 -5.28 1.03
N ILE A 8 6.86 -5.84 1.66
CA ILE A 8 6.00 -5.13 2.61
C ILE A 8 6.74 -5.10 3.95
N LEU A 9 6.89 -3.91 4.52
CA LEU A 9 7.70 -3.71 5.72
C LEU A 9 6.84 -3.38 6.95
N PRO A 10 7.24 -3.78 8.17
CA PRO A 10 6.62 -3.29 9.39
C PRO A 10 6.87 -1.78 9.57
N LYS A 11 6.00 -0.99 10.23
CA LYS A 11 4.76 -1.49 10.82
C LYS A 11 3.58 -1.09 9.93
N ILE A 12 2.73 -2.06 9.69
CA ILE A 12 1.41 -1.88 9.08
C ILE A 12 0.45 -2.78 9.87
N GLN A 13 -0.83 -2.44 9.99
CA GLN A 13 -1.78 -3.34 10.64
C GLN A 13 -1.73 -4.74 10.02
N PRO A 14 -1.68 -5.81 10.85
CA PRO A 14 -1.45 -7.17 10.37
C PRO A 14 -2.74 -7.90 9.95
N ASP A 15 -3.81 -7.18 9.65
CA ASP A 15 -5.13 -7.69 9.30
C ASP A 15 -5.33 -7.89 7.78
N ALA A 16 -4.48 -7.26 6.96
CA ALA A 16 -4.51 -7.41 5.51
C ALA A 16 -3.16 -7.01 4.87
N PRO A 17 -2.81 -7.59 3.71
CA PRO A 17 -1.64 -7.15 2.95
C PRO A 17 -1.90 -5.77 2.33
N THR A 18 -0.87 -4.92 2.27
CA THR A 18 -0.98 -3.65 1.56
C THR A 18 -1.15 -3.85 0.06
N VAL A 19 -2.06 -3.08 -0.55
CA VAL A 19 -2.39 -3.19 -1.97
C VAL A 19 -1.26 -2.77 -2.91
N GLY A 20 -0.45 -1.78 -2.53
CA GLY A 20 0.57 -1.17 -3.39
C GLY A 20 1.56 -2.17 -4.00
N PRO A 21 2.25 -3.00 -3.21
CA PRO A 21 3.16 -4.04 -3.73
C PRO A 21 2.50 -5.02 -4.70
N ALA A 22 1.25 -5.42 -4.45
CA ALA A 22 0.51 -6.33 -5.33
C ALA A 22 0.12 -5.66 -6.67
N VAL A 23 -0.21 -4.36 -6.65
CA VAL A 23 -0.43 -3.55 -7.86
C VAL A 23 0.87 -3.39 -8.65
N LEU A 24 1.98 -3.06 -7.99
CA LEU A 24 3.28 -2.94 -8.65
C LEU A 24 3.73 -4.26 -9.29
N LYS A 25 3.46 -5.39 -8.64
CA LYS A 25 3.69 -6.71 -9.24
C LYS A 25 2.93 -6.87 -10.55
N SER A 26 1.63 -6.54 -10.58
CA SER A 26 0.82 -6.60 -11.81
C SER A 26 1.41 -5.73 -12.92
N HIS A 27 1.84 -4.51 -12.60
CA HIS A 27 2.48 -3.61 -13.59
C HIS A 27 3.81 -4.17 -14.09
N CYS A 28 4.64 -4.74 -13.21
CA CYS A 28 5.90 -5.38 -13.62
C CYS A 28 5.62 -6.52 -14.60
N GLU A 29 4.72 -7.44 -14.26
CA GLU A 29 4.39 -8.62 -15.06
C GLU A 29 3.78 -8.22 -16.43
N ALA A 30 2.87 -7.24 -16.45
CA ALA A 30 2.29 -6.70 -17.69
C ALA A 30 3.33 -6.04 -18.61
N ASN A 31 4.46 -5.58 -18.07
CA ASN A 31 5.58 -5.03 -18.83
C ASN A 31 6.71 -6.04 -19.11
N GLY A 32 6.49 -7.32 -18.85
CA GLY A 32 7.44 -8.41 -19.14
C GLY A 32 8.54 -8.59 -18.10
N PHE A 33 8.41 -7.98 -16.91
CA PHE A 33 9.33 -8.17 -15.80
C PHE A 33 8.81 -9.20 -14.81
N SER A 34 9.71 -10.04 -14.31
CA SER A 34 9.41 -11.01 -13.26
C SER A 34 9.44 -10.34 -11.89
N ALA A 35 8.32 -10.36 -11.19
CA ALA A 35 8.18 -9.76 -9.86
C ALA A 35 7.67 -10.76 -8.82
N SER A 36 7.94 -10.51 -7.55
CA SER A 36 7.28 -11.17 -6.43
C SER A 36 7.12 -10.23 -5.24
N VAL A 37 6.12 -10.52 -4.43
CA VAL A 37 5.86 -9.80 -3.17
C VAL A 37 6.23 -10.69 -2.00
N VAL A 38 6.89 -10.11 -0.99
CA VAL A 38 7.20 -10.78 0.29
C VAL A 38 6.74 -9.88 1.42
N ASP A 39 5.92 -10.40 2.32
CA ASP A 39 5.43 -9.63 3.46
C ASP A 39 6.25 -9.92 4.72
N LEU A 40 7.19 -9.01 5.03
CA LEU A 40 7.98 -9.07 6.24
C LEU A 40 7.21 -8.52 7.44
N ASN A 41 6.16 -7.72 7.23
CA ASN A 41 5.36 -7.19 8.32
C ASN A 41 4.61 -8.30 9.04
N ILE A 42 3.88 -9.14 8.28
CA ILE A 42 3.11 -10.24 8.87
C ILE A 42 4.03 -11.33 9.42
N ASP A 43 5.15 -11.60 8.77
CA ASP A 43 6.15 -12.56 9.24
C ASP A 43 6.73 -12.16 10.60
N ILE A 44 7.16 -10.90 10.77
CA ILE A 44 7.73 -10.41 12.03
C ILE A 44 6.66 -10.32 13.12
N PHE A 45 5.44 -9.94 12.78
CA PHE A 45 4.30 -9.94 13.70
C PHE A 45 4.11 -11.33 14.33
N HIS A 46 4.03 -12.38 13.52
CA HIS A 46 3.90 -13.75 14.02
C HIS A 46 5.16 -14.26 14.75
N HIS A 47 6.34 -13.87 14.27
CA HIS A 47 7.61 -14.27 14.91
C HIS A 47 7.74 -13.75 16.34
N LEU A 48 7.34 -12.52 16.59
CA LEU A 48 7.40 -11.91 17.92
C LEU A 48 6.28 -12.40 18.86
N GLY A 49 5.13 -12.77 18.30
CA GLY A 49 4.01 -13.30 19.05
C GLY A 49 3.32 -12.29 19.98
N LYS A 50 2.45 -12.81 20.86
CA LYS A 50 1.50 -12.03 21.66
C LYS A 50 2.11 -10.96 22.57
N ASP A 51 3.31 -11.18 23.08
CA ASP A 51 3.96 -10.23 23.99
C ASP A 51 4.29 -8.89 23.31
N TYR A 52 4.42 -8.89 21.99
CA TYR A 52 4.80 -7.72 21.19
C TYR A 52 3.69 -7.22 20.25
N GLU A 53 2.52 -7.86 20.20
CA GLU A 53 1.40 -7.44 19.34
C GLU A 53 0.99 -5.99 19.53
N HIS A 54 1.07 -5.48 20.76
CA HIS A 54 0.72 -4.09 21.10
C HIS A 54 1.50 -3.06 20.28
N HIS A 55 2.72 -3.38 19.83
CA HIS A 55 3.50 -2.51 18.96
C HIS A 55 2.86 -2.30 17.58
N TRP A 56 1.97 -3.20 17.12
CA TRP A 56 1.26 -3.07 15.85
C TRP A 56 -0.03 -2.28 15.95
N PHE A 57 -0.76 -2.40 17.05
CA PHE A 57 -2.10 -1.81 17.19
C PHE A 57 -2.11 -0.38 17.77
N ALA A 58 -1.01 0.10 18.34
CA ALA A 58 -0.86 1.45 18.85
C ALA A 58 0.09 2.30 17.99
N ALA A 59 0.02 3.63 18.11
CA ALA A 59 1.00 4.55 17.54
C ALA A 59 2.31 4.49 18.34
N ASP A 60 3.03 3.39 18.24
CA ASP A 60 4.18 3.11 19.09
C ASP A 60 5.46 3.77 18.58
N GLN A 61 6.18 4.43 19.48
CA GLN A 61 7.39 5.18 19.20
C GLN A 61 8.58 4.30 18.80
N VAL A 62 8.55 3.00 19.13
CA VAL A 62 9.61 2.06 18.75
C VAL A 62 9.85 2.01 17.26
N TRP A 63 8.84 2.30 16.43
CA TRP A 63 8.96 2.23 14.98
C TRP A 63 9.51 3.48 14.30
N TYR A 64 9.49 4.65 14.96
CA TYR A 64 9.87 5.90 14.31
C TYR A 64 10.82 6.81 15.10
N LYS A 65 11.00 6.57 16.42
CA LYS A 65 12.01 7.26 17.22
C LYS A 65 13.26 6.41 17.32
N LEU A 66 14.39 6.96 16.91
CA LEU A 66 15.65 6.21 16.81
C LEU A 66 16.13 5.63 18.13
N ASP A 67 16.00 6.38 19.25
CA ASP A 67 16.35 5.90 20.59
C ASP A 67 15.50 4.68 20.98
N LYS A 68 14.19 4.75 20.79
CA LYS A 68 13.26 3.65 21.06
C LYS A 68 13.45 2.47 20.12
N TRP A 69 13.74 2.75 18.86
CA TRP A 69 14.10 1.70 17.90
C TRP A 69 15.36 0.94 18.33
N LEU A 70 16.40 1.64 18.77
CA LEU A 70 17.65 1.00 19.21
C LEU A 70 17.47 0.14 20.49
N GLU A 71 16.53 0.50 21.36
CA GLU A 71 16.13 -0.33 22.51
C GLU A 71 15.35 -1.60 22.07
N PHE A 72 14.52 -1.48 21.03
CA PHE A 72 13.67 -2.56 20.51
C PHE A 72 14.40 -3.47 19.49
N TYR A 73 15.30 -2.93 18.68
CA TYR A 73 15.94 -3.63 17.56
C TYR A 73 16.58 -4.98 17.95
N PRO A 74 17.22 -5.14 19.12
CA PRO A 74 17.76 -6.44 19.51
C PRO A 74 16.73 -7.58 19.53
N THR A 75 15.46 -7.28 19.75
CA THR A 75 14.38 -8.30 19.76
C THR A 75 14.07 -8.86 18.36
N ILE A 76 14.37 -8.08 17.30
CA ILE A 76 14.09 -8.47 15.90
C ILE A 76 15.36 -8.62 15.06
N GLU A 77 16.55 -8.36 15.59
CA GLU A 77 17.81 -8.34 14.85
C GLU A 77 18.07 -9.67 14.11
N SER A 78 17.86 -10.78 14.80
CA SER A 78 18.05 -12.11 14.21
C SER A 78 17.08 -12.35 13.04
N ARG A 79 15.86 -11.81 13.11
CA ARG A 79 14.87 -11.95 12.04
C ARG A 79 15.18 -11.01 10.87
N VAL A 80 15.71 -9.82 11.13
CA VAL A 80 16.22 -8.90 10.11
C VAL A 80 17.39 -9.54 9.35
N GLU A 81 18.33 -10.16 10.07
CA GLU A 81 19.45 -10.87 9.46
C GLU A 81 18.99 -12.08 8.63
N TYR A 82 18.06 -12.87 9.14
CA TYR A 82 17.43 -13.96 8.40
C TYR A 82 16.85 -13.47 7.08
N TRP A 83 16.02 -12.42 7.11
CA TRP A 83 15.42 -11.90 5.90
C TRP A 83 16.40 -11.24 4.94
N ALA A 84 17.46 -10.60 5.44
CA ALA A 84 18.53 -10.10 4.57
C ALA A 84 19.15 -11.24 3.77
N LYS A 85 19.51 -12.37 4.41
CA LYS A 85 20.06 -13.56 3.77
C LYS A 85 19.06 -14.20 2.79
N GLU A 86 17.80 -14.35 3.19
CA GLU A 86 16.75 -14.92 2.34
C GLU A 86 16.51 -14.08 1.08
N LEU A 87 16.44 -12.76 1.20
CA LEU A 87 16.24 -11.88 0.05
C LEU A 87 17.41 -11.93 -0.93
N ILE A 88 18.65 -11.95 -0.42
CA ILE A 88 19.85 -12.10 -1.24
C ILE A 88 19.84 -13.47 -1.94
N SER A 89 19.49 -14.55 -1.24
CA SER A 89 19.49 -15.92 -1.79
C SER A 89 18.51 -16.10 -2.96
N LYS A 90 17.46 -15.30 -3.03
CA LYS A 90 16.48 -15.31 -4.13
C LYS A 90 17.06 -14.77 -5.44
N ASN A 91 18.25 -14.19 -5.43
CA ASN A 91 18.99 -13.72 -6.59
C ASN A 91 18.16 -12.84 -7.53
N ALA A 92 17.53 -11.79 -6.98
CA ALA A 92 16.81 -10.80 -7.75
C ALA A 92 17.71 -9.63 -8.15
N LYS A 93 17.47 -9.03 -9.32
CA LYS A 93 18.21 -7.85 -9.76
C LYS A 93 18.01 -6.69 -8.79
N TYR A 94 16.76 -6.50 -8.31
CA TYR A 94 16.40 -5.47 -7.35
C TYR A 94 15.63 -6.04 -6.15
N ILE A 95 15.90 -5.48 -4.97
CA ILE A 95 15.05 -5.62 -3.78
C ILE A 95 14.35 -4.29 -3.56
N GLY A 96 13.02 -4.27 -3.65
CA GLY A 96 12.18 -3.10 -3.41
C GLY A 96 11.67 -3.10 -1.97
N LEU A 97 11.97 -2.06 -1.21
CA LEU A 97 11.52 -1.86 0.16
C LEU A 97 10.36 -0.86 0.17
N SER A 98 9.15 -1.33 0.40
CA SER A 98 7.94 -0.50 0.41
C SER A 98 7.77 0.19 1.76
N ILE A 99 8.10 1.46 1.83
CA ILE A 99 7.92 2.32 3.00
C ILE A 99 6.51 2.89 2.98
N PHE A 100 5.58 2.25 3.69
CA PHE A 100 4.17 2.67 3.72
C PHE A 100 3.98 4.00 4.45
N SER A 101 4.66 4.17 5.58
CA SER A 101 4.61 5.37 6.41
C SER A 101 5.95 5.60 7.10
N ASN A 102 6.06 6.67 7.91
CA ASN A 102 7.24 6.92 8.75
C ASN A 102 7.57 5.77 9.72
N TYR A 103 6.58 4.94 10.08
CA TYR A 103 6.77 3.77 10.94
C TYR A 103 7.62 2.68 10.26
N SER A 104 7.61 2.59 8.94
CA SER A 104 8.41 1.59 8.20
C SER A 104 9.83 2.07 7.86
N ALA A 105 10.14 3.34 8.07
CA ALA A 105 11.38 3.95 7.58
C ALA A 105 12.64 3.44 8.30
N LEU A 106 12.59 3.27 9.62
CA LEU A 106 13.72 2.73 10.38
C LEU A 106 13.97 1.27 10.04
N PHE A 107 12.92 0.47 9.93
CA PHE A 107 13.06 -0.93 9.52
C PHE A 107 13.70 -1.03 8.12
N ALA A 108 13.22 -0.26 7.14
CA ALA A 108 13.81 -0.21 5.80
C ALA A 108 15.31 0.10 5.84
N LYS A 109 15.71 1.09 6.65
CA LYS A 109 17.11 1.49 6.80
C LYS A 109 17.98 0.38 7.40
N PHE A 110 17.54 -0.26 8.46
CA PHE A 110 18.31 -1.31 9.13
C PHE A 110 18.39 -2.59 8.27
N LEU A 111 17.28 -3.00 7.64
CA LEU A 111 17.28 -4.12 6.70
C LEU A 111 18.17 -3.83 5.48
N GLY A 112 18.04 -2.65 4.88
CA GLY A 112 18.85 -2.27 3.73
C GLY A 112 20.35 -2.25 4.04
N ARG A 113 20.74 -1.70 5.21
CA ARG A 113 22.14 -1.75 5.68
C ARG A 113 22.63 -3.19 5.87
N LYS A 114 21.82 -4.06 6.46
CA LYS A 114 22.18 -5.47 6.63
C LYS A 114 22.34 -6.18 5.29
N ILE A 115 21.48 -5.90 4.31
CA ILE A 115 21.63 -6.42 2.95
C ILE A 115 22.95 -5.91 2.32
N LYS A 116 23.23 -4.61 2.43
CA LYS A 116 24.48 -4.01 1.90
C LYS A 116 25.74 -4.51 2.60
N GLU A 117 25.68 -4.81 3.88
CA GLU A 117 26.76 -5.43 4.65
C GLU A 117 27.08 -6.84 4.12
N LEU A 118 26.06 -7.65 3.84
CA LEU A 118 26.20 -9.03 3.37
C LEU A 118 26.47 -9.15 1.87
N CYS A 119 25.94 -8.23 1.06
CA CYS A 119 26.04 -8.20 -0.40
C CYS A 119 26.05 -6.74 -0.90
N PRO A 120 27.21 -6.07 -0.94
CA PRO A 120 27.32 -4.65 -1.33
C PRO A 120 26.76 -4.35 -2.72
N GLU A 121 26.85 -5.28 -3.67
CA GLU A 121 26.34 -5.15 -5.04
C GLU A 121 24.83 -5.30 -5.16
N GLN A 122 24.13 -5.85 -4.17
CA GLN A 122 22.68 -6.02 -4.26
C GLN A 122 22.00 -4.66 -4.43
N LYS A 123 21.24 -4.49 -5.52
CA LYS A 123 20.51 -3.24 -5.79
C LYS A 123 19.25 -3.17 -4.97
N ILE A 124 19.06 -2.04 -4.27
CA ILE A 124 17.91 -1.77 -3.39
C ILE A 124 17.19 -0.52 -3.88
N ILE A 125 15.87 -0.65 -4.05
CA ILE A 125 14.97 0.46 -4.36
C ILE A 125 14.08 0.71 -3.14
N ILE A 126 13.96 1.94 -2.69
CA ILE A 126 12.93 2.31 -1.71
C ILE A 126 11.81 3.08 -2.39
N GLY A 127 10.59 2.91 -1.92
CA GLY A 127 9.40 3.60 -2.44
C GLY A 127 8.23 3.54 -1.47
N GLY A 128 7.08 4.06 -1.90
CA GLY A 128 5.85 4.09 -1.13
C GLY A 128 5.56 5.44 -0.49
N ALA A 129 4.34 5.60 0.06
CA ALA A 129 3.83 6.88 0.57
C ALA A 129 4.70 7.49 1.68
N GLY A 130 5.33 6.65 2.51
CA GLY A 130 6.22 7.10 3.58
C GLY A 130 7.50 7.79 3.09
N THR A 131 7.87 7.63 1.82
CA THR A 131 9.03 8.34 1.25
C THR A 131 8.77 9.83 1.06
N PHE A 132 7.51 10.26 1.07
CA PHE A 132 7.15 11.68 0.97
C PHE A 132 7.79 12.51 2.09
N ASN A 133 7.74 12.02 3.31
CA ASN A 133 8.29 12.70 4.50
C ASN A 133 9.83 12.60 4.61
N MET A 134 10.49 11.85 3.71
CA MET A 134 11.96 11.75 3.68
C MET A 134 12.63 12.99 3.03
N GLN A 135 11.87 14.06 2.78
CA GLN A 135 12.38 15.35 2.31
C GLN A 135 12.94 16.20 3.45
N ILE A 136 13.82 15.68 4.26
CA ILE A 136 14.37 16.46 5.37
C ILE A 136 15.71 17.08 4.95
N GLY A 137 15.70 18.40 4.79
CA GLY A 137 16.89 19.24 4.64
C GLY A 137 17.10 19.78 3.23
N SER A 138 17.21 21.11 3.16
CA SER A 138 17.30 21.92 1.93
C SER A 138 18.60 21.75 1.14
N ASP A 139 19.54 20.88 1.56
CA ASP A 139 20.88 20.86 0.96
C ASP A 139 21.52 19.48 0.73
N SER A 140 20.88 18.39 1.09
CA SER A 140 21.38 17.07 0.74
C SER A 140 20.48 16.40 -0.26
N SER A 141 20.99 16.00 -1.43
CA SER A 141 20.19 15.19 -2.34
C SER A 141 19.66 13.97 -1.58
N ILE A 142 18.38 13.63 -1.76
CA ILE A 142 17.75 12.45 -1.15
C ILE A 142 18.62 11.21 -1.39
N LYS A 143 19.22 11.10 -2.56
CA LYS A 143 20.15 10.03 -2.92
C LYS A 143 21.32 9.89 -1.94
N ARG A 144 21.85 11.02 -1.41
CA ARG A 144 22.92 10.99 -0.40
C ARG A 144 22.43 10.49 0.97
N GLN A 145 21.17 10.77 1.31
CA GLN A 145 20.58 10.32 2.60
C GLN A 145 20.30 8.81 2.64
N ILE A 146 20.09 8.18 1.48
CA ILE A 146 19.79 6.76 1.38
C ILE A 146 21.00 5.91 0.96
N ALA A 147 22.11 6.55 0.56
CA ALA A 147 23.25 5.88 -0.08
C ALA A 147 23.90 4.76 0.74
N ASP A 148 23.71 4.77 2.05
CA ASP A 148 24.23 3.73 2.94
C ASP A 148 23.34 2.47 3.01
N TYR A 149 22.12 2.49 2.40
CA TYR A 149 21.20 1.37 2.46
C TYR A 149 20.33 1.17 1.21
N ALA A 150 20.31 2.11 0.26
CA ALA A 150 19.54 1.98 -0.97
C ALA A 150 20.25 2.67 -2.15
N ASP A 151 19.98 2.18 -3.37
CA ASP A 151 20.54 2.71 -4.62
C ASP A 151 19.61 3.74 -5.27
N HIS A 152 18.29 3.51 -5.18
CA HIS A 152 17.28 4.36 -5.81
C HIS A 152 16.10 4.61 -4.89
N ILE A 153 15.44 5.76 -5.09
CA ILE A 153 14.16 6.10 -4.46
C ILE A 153 13.11 6.37 -5.53
N VAL A 154 11.93 5.74 -5.38
CA VAL A 154 10.75 6.01 -6.19
C VAL A 154 9.76 6.80 -5.36
N LYS A 155 9.39 8.01 -5.83
CA LYS A 155 8.52 8.96 -5.13
C LYS A 155 7.24 9.25 -5.91
N GLY A 156 6.15 9.40 -5.17
CA GLY A 156 4.81 9.57 -5.74
C GLY A 156 4.19 8.22 -6.11
N ASP A 157 3.49 8.20 -7.24
CA ASP A 157 2.88 6.97 -7.77
C ASP A 157 3.97 6.09 -8.40
N GLY A 158 4.05 4.84 -7.94
CA GLY A 158 5.16 3.95 -8.27
C GLY A 158 5.02 3.22 -9.60
N GLU A 159 3.82 3.16 -10.18
CA GLU A 159 3.49 2.30 -11.31
C GLU A 159 4.39 2.56 -12.53
N ASP A 160 4.40 3.79 -13.02
CA ASP A 160 5.22 4.16 -14.19
C ASP A 160 6.71 4.32 -13.83
N SER A 161 6.99 4.85 -12.63
CA SER A 161 8.34 5.12 -12.16
C SER A 161 9.14 3.83 -12.00
N LEU A 162 8.54 2.79 -11.40
CA LEU A 162 9.20 1.50 -11.22
C LEU A 162 9.49 0.83 -12.57
N ILE A 163 8.53 0.84 -13.48
CA ILE A 163 8.71 0.27 -14.83
C ILE A 163 9.83 1.02 -15.59
N SER A 164 9.88 2.35 -15.46
CA SER A 164 10.94 3.16 -16.06
C SER A 164 12.32 2.77 -15.51
N LEU A 165 12.42 2.60 -14.19
CA LEU A 165 13.64 2.16 -13.53
C LEU A 165 14.07 0.76 -14.00
N LEU A 166 13.15 -0.20 -14.08
CA LEU A 166 13.44 -1.55 -14.55
C LEU A 166 13.90 -1.58 -16.01
N LYS A 167 13.44 -0.64 -16.83
CA LYS A 167 13.91 -0.39 -18.20
C LYS A 167 15.25 0.36 -18.28
N ASN A 168 15.90 0.65 -17.13
CA ASN A 168 17.10 1.48 -16.99
C ASN A 168 16.94 2.93 -17.49
N ASN A 169 15.72 3.44 -17.53
CA ASN A 169 15.43 4.85 -17.81
C ASN A 169 15.33 5.63 -16.48
N LEU A 170 16.46 6.15 -16.01
CA LEU A 170 16.56 6.87 -14.75
C LEU A 170 16.16 8.36 -14.82
N ASP A 171 15.88 8.88 -16.02
CA ASP A 171 15.48 10.28 -16.22
C ASP A 171 14.00 10.54 -15.88
N HIS A 172 13.27 9.47 -15.45
CA HIS A 172 11.88 9.60 -15.07
C HIS A 172 11.72 10.45 -13.81
N PRO A 173 10.77 11.43 -13.78
CA PRO A 173 10.65 12.42 -12.70
C PRO A 173 10.32 11.83 -11.32
N GLY A 174 9.84 10.60 -11.24
CA GLY A 174 9.58 9.87 -9.99
C GLY A 174 10.79 9.11 -9.45
N ILE A 175 11.96 9.18 -10.09
CA ILE A 175 13.16 8.45 -9.69
C ILE A 175 14.22 9.43 -9.17
N ASP A 176 14.73 9.19 -7.98
CA ASP A 176 15.88 9.84 -7.32
C ASP A 176 15.78 11.37 -7.08
N SER A 177 14.89 12.09 -7.72
CA SER A 177 14.89 13.57 -7.63
C SER A 177 13.51 14.20 -7.41
N GLY A 178 12.50 13.77 -8.13
CA GLY A 178 11.18 14.39 -8.15
C GLY A 178 10.09 13.51 -7.55
N SER A 179 8.88 13.75 -8.00
CA SER A 179 7.71 12.93 -7.68
C SER A 179 6.83 12.82 -8.92
N HIS A 180 6.31 11.63 -9.18
CA HIS A 180 5.41 11.38 -10.30
C HIS A 180 4.00 11.09 -9.81
N GLN A 181 3.00 11.48 -10.60
CA GLN A 181 1.59 11.15 -10.34
C GLN A 181 0.92 10.63 -11.61
N VAL A 182 0.40 9.42 -11.56
CA VAL A 182 -0.45 8.86 -12.62
C VAL A 182 -1.73 9.67 -12.72
N LEU A 183 -2.01 10.26 -13.87
CA LEU A 183 -3.15 11.16 -14.04
C LEU A 183 -4.48 10.40 -14.22
N ASP A 184 -4.46 9.35 -15.01
CA ASP A 184 -5.62 8.48 -15.25
C ASP A 184 -5.48 7.22 -14.39
N LEU A 185 -6.23 7.15 -13.29
CA LEU A 185 -6.17 6.00 -12.38
C LEU A 185 -6.86 4.74 -12.94
N ASP A 186 -7.59 4.82 -14.04
CA ASP A 186 -8.14 3.63 -14.71
C ASP A 186 -7.06 2.84 -15.48
N THR A 187 -5.86 3.39 -15.64
CA THR A 187 -4.69 2.67 -16.18
C THR A 187 -4.00 1.78 -15.15
N ILE A 188 -4.35 1.91 -13.87
CA ILE A 188 -3.77 1.11 -12.80
C ILE A 188 -4.37 -0.29 -12.85
N LEU A 189 -3.50 -1.30 -12.95
CA LEU A 189 -3.90 -2.69 -12.99
C LEU A 189 -4.39 -3.18 -11.64
N TYR A 190 -5.26 -4.18 -11.63
CA TYR A 190 -5.72 -4.82 -10.40
C TYR A 190 -4.57 -5.55 -9.69
N PRO A 191 -4.59 -5.65 -8.36
CA PRO A 191 -3.51 -6.24 -7.59
C PRO A 191 -3.38 -7.76 -7.86
N ASN A 192 -2.14 -8.22 -8.00
CA ASN A 192 -1.83 -9.65 -8.06
C ASN A 192 -1.37 -10.15 -6.70
N TYR A 193 -2.25 -10.83 -5.98
CA TYR A 193 -2.01 -11.39 -4.64
C TYR A 193 -1.50 -12.85 -4.67
N SER A 194 -0.99 -13.37 -5.80
CA SER A 194 -0.60 -14.78 -5.92
C SER A 194 0.56 -15.19 -5.00
N ASP A 195 1.32 -14.24 -4.46
CA ASP A 195 2.39 -14.50 -3.48
C ASP A 195 1.92 -14.40 -2.02
N ILE A 196 0.65 -14.03 -1.79
CA ILE A 196 0.10 -13.78 -0.46
C ILE A 196 -0.59 -15.03 0.09
N ASN A 197 -0.21 -15.44 1.28
CA ASN A 197 -0.95 -16.45 2.05
C ASN A 197 -1.98 -15.76 2.95
N TRP A 198 -3.23 -15.72 2.54
CA TRP A 198 -4.31 -15.05 3.28
C TRP A 198 -4.57 -15.60 4.69
N ASN A 199 -4.13 -16.82 4.98
CA ASN A 199 -4.32 -17.40 6.32
C ASN A 199 -3.41 -16.73 7.36
N ASP A 200 -2.34 -16.09 6.94
CA ASP A 200 -1.42 -15.39 7.84
C ASP A 200 -2.05 -14.10 8.41
N TYR A 201 -3.12 -13.58 7.76
CA TYR A 201 -3.82 -12.34 8.15
C TYR A 201 -5.10 -12.60 8.97
N SER A 202 -5.47 -13.85 9.19
CA SER A 202 -6.58 -14.21 10.09
C SER A 202 -6.10 -14.14 11.53
N ILE A 203 -6.19 -12.96 12.13
CA ILE A 203 -5.77 -12.70 13.52
C ILE A 203 -6.99 -12.59 14.44
N GLU A 204 -6.76 -12.70 15.76
CA GLU A 204 -7.86 -12.70 16.74
C GLU A 204 -8.71 -11.42 16.69
N GLN A 205 -8.07 -10.27 16.40
CA GLN A 205 -8.72 -8.96 16.30
C GLN A 205 -9.46 -8.76 14.97
N SER A 206 -9.13 -9.53 13.94
CA SER A 206 -9.74 -9.47 12.61
C SER A 206 -9.75 -10.87 11.97
N PRO A 207 -10.77 -11.68 12.26
CA PRO A 207 -10.85 -13.05 11.73
C PRO A 207 -11.25 -13.10 10.25
N GLU A 208 -11.83 -12.02 9.72
CA GLU A 208 -12.29 -11.92 8.32
C GLU A 208 -11.10 -11.70 7.38
N ARG A 209 -11.18 -12.24 6.17
CA ARG A 209 -10.24 -11.89 5.09
C ARG A 209 -10.54 -10.52 4.53
N ILE A 210 -9.65 -9.58 4.81
CA ILE A 210 -9.77 -8.18 4.39
C ILE A 210 -8.83 -7.90 3.21
N ALA A 211 -9.33 -7.20 2.19
CA ALA A 211 -8.50 -6.62 1.14
C ALA A 211 -8.69 -5.10 1.07
N TYR A 212 -7.58 -4.38 0.89
CA TYR A 212 -7.60 -2.94 0.68
C TYR A 212 -7.89 -2.59 -0.78
N ILE A 213 -8.69 -1.54 -0.97
CA ILE A 213 -9.03 -0.97 -2.28
C ILE A 213 -8.64 0.50 -2.30
N THR A 214 -8.01 0.93 -3.39
CA THR A 214 -7.71 2.34 -3.63
C THR A 214 -8.54 2.83 -4.81
N GLY A 215 -9.64 3.53 -4.54
CA GLY A 215 -10.51 4.10 -5.57
C GLY A 215 -10.11 5.52 -5.99
N SER A 216 -9.38 6.24 -5.13
CA SER A 216 -8.92 7.59 -5.41
C SER A 216 -7.59 7.90 -4.72
N ARG A 217 -6.90 8.93 -5.20
CA ARG A 217 -5.70 9.50 -4.56
C ARG A 217 -5.89 10.99 -4.37
N GLY A 218 -5.56 11.48 -3.17
CA GLY A 218 -5.82 12.86 -2.76
C GLY A 218 -7.19 13.06 -2.14
N CYS A 219 -7.60 14.31 -1.98
CA CYS A 219 -8.87 14.68 -1.38
C CYS A 219 -9.49 15.89 -2.10
N VAL A 220 -10.83 15.97 -2.15
CA VAL A 220 -11.56 17.14 -2.68
C VAL A 220 -11.56 18.33 -1.70
N ARG A 221 -11.03 18.13 -0.50
CA ARG A 221 -10.88 19.14 0.55
C ARG A 221 -9.42 19.52 0.73
N ASN A 222 -9.18 20.72 1.22
CA ASN A 222 -7.85 21.24 1.53
C ASN A 222 -7.81 21.69 3.00
N CYS A 223 -7.99 20.72 3.91
CA CYS A 223 -8.00 20.99 5.35
C CYS A 223 -6.59 21.39 5.82
N THR A 224 -6.49 22.46 6.61
CA THR A 224 -5.21 23.05 7.04
C THR A 224 -4.35 22.15 7.93
N PHE A 225 -4.96 21.14 8.57
CA PHE A 225 -4.29 20.18 9.45
C PHE A 225 -3.93 18.85 8.75
N CYS A 226 -4.36 18.66 7.48
CA CYS A 226 -4.24 17.40 6.78
C CYS A 226 -3.11 17.45 5.75
N ASP A 227 -2.23 16.48 5.77
CA ASP A 227 -1.08 16.36 4.85
C ASP A 227 -1.42 15.74 3.49
N VAL A 228 -2.64 15.20 3.32
CA VAL A 228 -3.08 14.54 2.08
C VAL A 228 -2.94 15.47 0.86
N ALA A 229 -3.31 16.76 1.00
CA ALA A 229 -3.18 17.72 -0.10
C ALA A 229 -1.72 18.04 -0.46
N ALA A 230 -0.79 17.90 0.49
CA ALA A 230 0.64 18.05 0.25
C ALA A 230 1.22 16.82 -0.46
N MET A 231 0.80 15.63 -0.07
CA MET A 231 1.23 14.36 -0.67
C MET A 231 0.65 14.18 -2.08
N TRP A 232 -0.63 14.50 -2.26
CA TRP A 232 -1.36 14.41 -3.52
C TRP A 232 -2.07 15.73 -3.83
N PRO A 233 -1.40 16.67 -4.50
CA PRO A 233 -1.93 18.01 -4.76
C PRO A 233 -3.18 18.04 -5.65
N LYS A 234 -3.42 16.95 -6.39
CA LYS A 234 -4.60 16.80 -7.24
C LYS A 234 -5.42 15.60 -6.79
N TYR A 235 -6.72 15.82 -6.57
CA TYR A 235 -7.65 14.71 -6.41
C TYR A 235 -7.84 13.99 -7.74
N ARG A 236 -7.57 12.70 -7.76
CA ARG A 236 -7.72 11.80 -8.90
C ARG A 236 -8.52 10.59 -8.44
N PHE A 237 -9.34 10.04 -9.32
CA PHE A 237 -10.20 8.90 -8.97
C PHE A 237 -10.35 7.96 -10.16
N ARG A 238 -10.59 6.71 -9.87
CA ARG A 238 -10.92 5.66 -10.82
C ARG A 238 -12.40 5.72 -11.19
N SER A 239 -12.76 5.24 -12.36
CA SER A 239 -14.17 5.04 -12.70
C SER A 239 -14.82 4.03 -11.76
N GLY A 240 -16.13 4.22 -11.50
CA GLY A 240 -16.86 3.31 -10.62
C GLY A 240 -16.88 1.86 -11.13
N LYS A 241 -16.91 1.68 -12.44
CA LYS A 241 -16.83 0.34 -13.06
C LYS A 241 -15.47 -0.32 -12.83
N HIS A 242 -14.38 0.46 -12.91
CA HIS A 242 -13.03 -0.06 -12.68
C HIS A 242 -12.84 -0.49 -11.22
N ILE A 243 -13.31 0.32 -10.26
CA ILE A 243 -13.28 -0.04 -8.83
C ILE A 243 -14.12 -1.29 -8.56
N ALA A 244 -15.35 -1.34 -9.08
CA ALA A 244 -16.23 -2.50 -8.89
C ALA A 244 -15.65 -3.77 -9.53
N GLY A 245 -15.01 -3.65 -10.69
CA GLY A 245 -14.33 -4.75 -11.37
C GLY A 245 -13.22 -5.36 -10.52
N GLU A 246 -12.38 -4.51 -9.89
CA GLU A 246 -11.34 -4.98 -8.96
C GLU A 246 -11.93 -5.70 -7.76
N ILE A 247 -12.93 -5.13 -7.10
CA ILE A 247 -13.60 -5.75 -5.95
C ILE A 247 -14.12 -7.15 -6.33
N ILE A 248 -14.81 -7.26 -7.47
CA ILE A 248 -15.38 -8.52 -7.96
C ILE A 248 -14.27 -9.54 -8.27
N GLU A 249 -13.20 -9.11 -8.95
CA GLU A 249 -12.09 -10.00 -9.31
C GLU A 249 -11.31 -10.46 -8.06
N VAL A 250 -10.97 -9.54 -7.17
CA VAL A 250 -10.23 -9.87 -5.93
C VAL A 250 -11.08 -10.78 -5.03
N ARG A 251 -12.40 -10.53 -4.92
CA ARG A 251 -13.34 -11.39 -4.19
C ARG A 251 -13.32 -12.82 -4.73
N LYS A 252 -13.46 -12.97 -6.05
CA LYS A 252 -13.50 -14.29 -6.70
C LYS A 252 -12.22 -15.09 -6.54
N ASN A 253 -11.08 -14.40 -6.72
CA ASN A 253 -9.78 -15.08 -6.75
C ASN A 253 -9.24 -15.40 -5.36
N ASN A 254 -9.65 -14.67 -4.32
CA ASN A 254 -9.04 -14.74 -2.99
C ASN A 254 -10.04 -15.02 -1.86
N ASN A 255 -11.32 -15.18 -2.17
CA ASN A 255 -12.39 -15.38 -1.19
C ASN A 255 -12.43 -14.31 -0.09
N ILE A 256 -12.33 -13.03 -0.49
CA ILE A 256 -12.32 -11.89 0.42
C ILE A 256 -13.72 -11.66 1.01
N GLU A 257 -13.79 -11.42 2.31
CA GLU A 257 -15.04 -11.23 3.07
C GLU A 257 -15.32 -9.75 3.36
N ALA A 258 -14.25 -8.95 3.48
CA ALA A 258 -14.37 -7.52 3.70
C ALA A 258 -13.42 -6.72 2.81
N PHE A 259 -13.88 -5.58 2.33
CA PHE A 259 -13.05 -4.61 1.61
C PHE A 259 -12.98 -3.30 2.37
N GLU A 260 -11.78 -2.77 2.53
CA GLU A 260 -11.56 -1.47 3.13
C GLU A 260 -10.94 -0.50 2.14
N PHE A 261 -11.61 0.64 1.93
CA PHE A 261 -11.08 1.69 1.06
C PHE A 261 -10.00 2.48 1.77
N THR A 262 -8.83 2.60 1.14
CA THR A 262 -7.72 3.45 1.60
C THR A 262 -7.92 4.92 1.26
N ASP A 263 -9.00 5.24 0.60
CA ASP A 263 -9.38 6.58 0.14
C ASP A 263 -9.61 7.54 1.32
N SER A 264 -9.18 8.78 1.19
CA SER A 264 -9.58 9.84 2.13
C SER A 264 -11.09 10.09 2.13
N LEU A 265 -11.76 9.71 1.04
CA LEU A 265 -13.22 9.71 0.88
C LEU A 265 -13.61 8.96 -0.41
N VAL A 266 -14.51 7.99 -0.31
CA VAL A 266 -14.98 7.21 -1.47
C VAL A 266 -15.95 8.00 -2.37
N ASN A 267 -16.66 8.97 -1.82
CA ASN A 267 -17.69 9.75 -2.52
C ASN A 267 -17.20 11.14 -3.01
N GLY A 268 -15.91 11.28 -3.30
CA GLY A 268 -15.35 12.50 -3.87
C GLY A 268 -15.94 12.82 -5.25
N SER A 269 -16.03 11.82 -6.11
CA SER A 269 -16.80 11.87 -7.36
C SER A 269 -18.11 11.11 -7.18
N MET A 270 -19.23 11.82 -7.07
CA MET A 270 -20.54 11.19 -6.92
C MET A 270 -20.94 10.32 -8.12
N LYS A 271 -20.46 10.68 -9.32
CA LYS A 271 -20.68 9.84 -10.51
C LYS A 271 -19.97 8.49 -10.39
N ALA A 272 -18.67 8.49 -10.11
CA ALA A 272 -17.90 7.26 -9.95
C ALA A 272 -18.45 6.41 -8.79
N PHE A 273 -18.78 7.05 -7.66
CA PHE A 273 -19.40 6.40 -6.51
C PHE A 273 -20.72 5.68 -6.85
N ARG A 274 -21.66 6.36 -7.55
CA ARG A 274 -22.91 5.76 -7.98
C ARG A 274 -22.71 4.62 -8.97
N ASP A 275 -21.82 4.80 -9.94
CA ASP A 275 -21.49 3.77 -10.93
C ASP A 275 -20.90 2.53 -10.25
N MET A 276 -20.01 2.69 -9.27
CA MET A 276 -19.47 1.61 -8.45
C MET A 276 -20.59 0.88 -7.69
N CYS A 277 -21.37 1.60 -6.89
CA CYS A 277 -22.44 1.01 -6.09
C CYS A 277 -23.47 0.29 -6.96
N LYS A 278 -23.80 0.84 -8.13
CA LYS A 278 -24.72 0.19 -9.08
C LYS A 278 -24.12 -1.10 -9.62
N THR A 279 -22.90 -1.09 -10.09
CA THR A 279 -22.23 -2.28 -10.64
C THR A 279 -22.14 -3.39 -9.59
N LEU A 280 -21.79 -3.06 -8.35
CA LEU A 280 -21.74 -4.01 -7.24
C LEU A 280 -23.14 -4.54 -6.86
N ALA A 281 -24.15 -3.67 -6.84
CA ALA A 281 -25.53 -4.08 -6.55
C ALA A 281 -26.09 -5.03 -7.62
N ASP A 282 -25.80 -4.75 -8.90
CA ASP A 282 -26.20 -5.60 -10.02
C ASP A 282 -25.50 -6.96 -9.94
N TYR A 283 -24.17 -6.99 -9.70
CA TYR A 283 -23.40 -8.21 -9.50
C TYR A 283 -23.96 -9.07 -8.35
N ARG A 284 -24.19 -8.46 -7.17
CA ARG A 284 -24.77 -9.18 -6.00
C ARG A 284 -26.17 -9.74 -6.28
N LYS A 285 -26.97 -9.04 -7.09
CA LYS A 285 -28.30 -9.49 -7.50
C LYS A 285 -28.23 -10.66 -8.48
N GLU A 286 -27.33 -10.59 -9.46
CA GLU A 286 -27.19 -11.58 -10.53
C GLU A 286 -26.57 -12.88 -10.04
N THR A 287 -25.56 -12.80 -9.18
CA THR A 287 -24.80 -13.97 -8.69
C THR A 287 -25.33 -14.56 -7.40
N GLY A 288 -26.06 -13.77 -6.61
CA GLY A 288 -26.43 -14.13 -5.24
C GLY A 288 -25.28 -14.01 -4.23
N ASP A 289 -24.04 -13.70 -4.65
CA ASP A 289 -22.87 -13.55 -3.78
C ASP A 289 -22.99 -12.28 -2.91
N LYS A 290 -23.41 -12.48 -1.66
CA LYS A 290 -23.63 -11.40 -0.67
C LYS A 290 -22.76 -11.54 0.57
N ASP A 291 -21.92 -12.56 0.64
CA ASP A 291 -21.11 -12.91 1.82
C ASP A 291 -19.81 -12.09 1.87
N TRP A 292 -19.93 -10.83 1.51
CA TRP A 292 -18.86 -9.84 1.60
C TRP A 292 -19.43 -8.43 1.75
N SER A 293 -18.62 -7.53 2.30
CA SER A 293 -18.99 -6.13 2.51
C SER A 293 -17.83 -5.18 2.23
N TRP A 294 -18.10 -3.88 2.20
CA TRP A 294 -17.06 -2.87 2.12
C TRP A 294 -17.31 -1.71 3.09
N GLN A 295 -16.22 -1.08 3.52
CA GLN A 295 -16.21 0.10 4.37
C GLN A 295 -15.27 1.18 3.83
N SER A 296 -15.55 2.46 4.17
CA SER A 296 -14.77 3.58 3.68
C SER A 296 -14.92 4.85 4.52
N GLN A 297 -13.95 5.76 4.35
CA GLN A 297 -14.11 7.17 4.72
C GLN A 297 -15.10 7.84 3.78
N PHE A 298 -15.87 8.80 4.31
CA PHE A 298 -16.98 9.41 3.61
C PHE A 298 -17.06 10.91 3.93
N ILE A 299 -17.48 11.71 2.97
CA ILE A 299 -17.75 13.12 3.20
C ILE A 299 -19.26 13.38 3.21
N ALA A 300 -19.74 14.12 4.20
CA ALA A 300 -21.14 14.57 4.22
C ALA A 300 -21.44 15.45 3.00
N ARG A 301 -22.50 15.11 2.29
CA ARG A 301 -23.01 15.83 1.12
C ARG A 301 -24.37 16.45 1.42
N SER A 302 -24.69 17.55 0.72
CA SER A 302 -26.04 18.13 0.80
C SER A 302 -27.10 17.16 0.25
N LYS A 303 -28.37 17.34 0.64
CA LYS A 303 -29.48 16.53 0.16
C LYS A 303 -29.67 16.57 -1.37
N THR A 304 -29.19 17.62 -2.02
CA THR A 304 -29.23 17.75 -3.49
C THR A 304 -28.09 17.00 -4.18
N GLN A 305 -26.99 16.74 -3.46
CA GLN A 305 -25.83 16.01 -4.00
C GLN A 305 -25.91 14.49 -3.73
N MET A 306 -26.54 14.12 -2.60
CA MET A 306 -26.72 12.73 -2.20
C MET A 306 -28.14 12.54 -1.67
N THR A 307 -28.89 11.64 -2.30
CA THR A 307 -30.31 11.42 -2.04
C THR A 307 -30.50 10.11 -1.23
N PRO A 308 -31.73 9.87 -0.67
CA PRO A 308 -32.04 8.60 0.00
C PRO A 308 -31.83 7.37 -0.88
N GLU A 309 -32.01 7.50 -2.20
CA GLU A 309 -31.79 6.43 -3.19
C GLU A 309 -30.31 6.04 -3.25
N ASP A 310 -29.38 6.99 -3.09
CA ASP A 310 -27.94 6.73 -3.04
C ASP A 310 -27.57 5.84 -1.84
N PHE A 311 -28.17 6.07 -0.67
CA PHE A 311 -27.96 5.20 0.51
C PHE A 311 -28.53 3.81 0.31
N THR A 312 -29.69 3.71 -0.33
CA THR A 312 -30.30 2.42 -0.68
C THR A 312 -29.39 1.65 -1.66
N LEU A 313 -28.87 2.35 -2.68
CA LEU A 313 -27.97 1.77 -3.67
C LEU A 313 -26.65 1.32 -3.02
N MET A 314 -26.08 2.15 -2.15
CA MET A 314 -24.86 1.85 -1.39
C MET A 314 -25.01 0.57 -0.57
N LYS A 315 -26.12 0.44 0.20
CA LYS A 315 -26.43 -0.78 0.98
C LYS A 315 -26.56 -2.01 0.07
N ARG A 316 -27.27 -1.88 -1.05
CA ARG A 316 -27.40 -2.98 -2.03
C ARG A 316 -26.07 -3.37 -2.64
N GLY A 317 -25.16 -2.40 -2.85
CA GLY A 317 -23.78 -2.60 -3.33
C GLY A 317 -22.82 -3.17 -2.29
N GLY A 318 -23.29 -3.46 -1.06
CA GLY A 318 -22.50 -4.15 -0.05
C GLY A 318 -21.84 -3.25 0.98
N ALA A 319 -22.16 -1.96 1.03
CA ALA A 319 -21.66 -1.10 2.09
C ALA A 319 -22.13 -1.57 3.47
N ASN A 320 -21.17 -1.74 4.38
CA ASN A 320 -21.41 -2.10 5.77
C ASN A 320 -21.25 -0.88 6.68
N MET A 321 -20.18 -0.13 6.51
CA MET A 321 -19.85 1.01 7.35
C MET A 321 -19.27 2.16 6.52
N VAL A 322 -19.59 3.39 6.93
CA VAL A 322 -18.88 4.59 6.46
C VAL A 322 -18.52 5.47 7.64
N SER A 323 -17.30 5.97 7.65
CA SER A 323 -16.78 6.90 8.67
C SER A 323 -16.83 8.32 8.14
N ILE A 324 -17.43 9.22 8.90
CA ILE A 324 -17.56 10.65 8.52
C ILE A 324 -16.79 11.48 9.53
N GLY A 325 -15.79 12.24 9.05
CA GLY A 325 -15.15 13.28 9.83
C GLY A 325 -16.09 14.47 10.01
N ILE A 326 -16.27 14.93 11.24
CA ILE A 326 -17.10 16.07 11.63
C ILE A 326 -16.20 17.22 12.06
#